data_3d33420e9735c4c23cd994127be3f7a8
#
_entry.id   3d33420e9735c4c23cd994127be3f7a8
#
_cell.length_a   1.000
_cell.length_b   1.000
_cell.length_c   1.000
_cell.angle_alpha   90.00
_cell.angle_beta   90.00
_cell.angle_gamma   90.00
#
_symmetry.space_group_name_H-M   'P 1'
#
loop_
_entity.id
_entity.type
_entity.pdbx_description
1 polymer ?
#
loop_
_entity_poly.entity_id
_entity_poly.type
_entity_poly.pdbx_seq_one_letter_code
_entity_poly.pdbx_strand_id
1 'polypeptide(L)'
;NMVGAGVADEVLVQLSYAIGVARPVSLHVNSSGTAKVALSDGEIAAKIDAIFDLRPNAIEKRFDLRKPIYQETASYGHFGRKTERVVKRFTNRYQGDVEMEVTLFPWEETEAYQETIKKAFCIS
;
A
#
# COMPACT_ATOMS: atom_id res chain seq x y z
N ASN A 1 5.26 -2.79 -3.70
CA ASN A 1 5.35 -4.18 -3.22
C ASN A 1 5.74 -5.17 -4.34
N MET A 2 5.04 -5.19 -5.48
CA MET A 2 5.34 -6.12 -6.57
C MET A 2 6.73 -5.89 -7.16
N VAL A 3 7.08 -4.65 -7.47
CA VAL A 3 8.40 -4.27 -7.99
C VAL A 3 9.49 -4.55 -6.95
N GLY A 4 9.27 -4.16 -5.69
CA GLY A 4 10.22 -4.42 -4.60
C GLY A 4 10.48 -5.90 -4.34
N ALA A 5 9.53 -6.76 -4.61
CA ALA A 5 9.68 -8.22 -4.50
C ALA A 5 10.28 -8.88 -5.76
N GLY A 6 10.47 -8.15 -6.85
CA GLY A 6 11.05 -8.64 -8.09
C GLY A 6 10.07 -9.33 -9.04
N VAL A 7 8.77 -9.10 -8.90
CA VAL A 7 7.75 -9.69 -9.80
C VAL A 7 7.81 -9.07 -11.19
N ALA A 8 8.06 -7.77 -11.28
CA ALA A 8 8.19 -7.02 -12.52
C ALA A 8 9.01 -5.75 -12.27
N ASP A 9 9.47 -5.09 -13.34
CA ASP A 9 10.15 -3.80 -13.23
C ASP A 9 9.16 -2.64 -13.11
N GLU A 10 7.96 -2.81 -13.68
CA GLU A 10 6.88 -1.83 -13.67
C GLU A 10 5.54 -2.55 -13.50
N VAL A 11 4.66 -2.04 -12.64
CA VAL A 11 3.34 -2.60 -12.42
C VAL A 11 2.32 -1.49 -12.21
N LEU A 12 1.28 -1.47 -13.03
CA LEU A 12 0.05 -0.72 -12.80
C LEU A 12 -0.97 -1.64 -12.13
N VAL A 13 -1.53 -1.22 -11.01
CA VAL A 13 -2.65 -1.90 -10.34
C VAL A 13 -3.83 -0.95 -10.28
N GLN A 14 -4.96 -1.36 -10.84
CA GLN A 14 -6.20 -0.59 -10.82
C GLN A 14 -7.27 -1.35 -10.04
N LEU A 15 -7.86 -0.66 -9.07
CA LEU A 15 -8.97 -1.17 -8.26
C LEU A 15 -10.25 -0.39 -8.60
N SER A 16 -11.36 -1.10 -8.71
CA SER A 16 -12.67 -0.50 -8.86
C SER A 16 -13.58 -0.91 -7.70
N TYR A 17 -14.36 0.04 -7.20
CA TYR A 17 -15.26 -0.17 -6.06
C TYR A 17 -16.69 0.23 -6.44
N ALA A 18 -17.66 -0.48 -5.89
CA ALA A 18 -19.07 -0.11 -5.97
C ALA A 18 -19.57 0.37 -4.59
N ILE A 19 -20.46 1.37 -4.59
CA ILE A 19 -21.07 1.88 -3.35
C ILE A 19 -21.82 0.73 -2.67
N GLY A 20 -21.61 0.57 -1.37
CA GLY A 20 -22.24 -0.47 -0.57
C GLY A 20 -21.58 -1.85 -0.66
N VAL A 21 -20.52 -2.00 -1.46
CA VAL A 21 -19.77 -3.26 -1.58
C VAL A 21 -18.36 -3.06 -1.05
N ALA A 22 -18.01 -3.77 0.02
CA ALA A 22 -16.72 -3.59 0.70
C ALA A 22 -15.53 -4.09 -0.12
N ARG A 23 -15.69 -5.21 -0.84
CA ARG A 23 -14.62 -5.74 -1.69
C ARG A 23 -14.53 -5.01 -3.02
N PRO A 24 -13.32 -4.88 -3.60
CA PRO A 24 -13.20 -4.41 -4.98
C PRO A 24 -14.05 -5.25 -5.92
N VAL A 25 -14.75 -4.59 -6.83
CA VAL A 25 -15.53 -5.27 -7.89
C VAL A 25 -14.66 -5.65 -9.08
N SER A 26 -13.49 -5.03 -9.20
CA SER A 26 -12.49 -5.31 -10.23
C SER A 26 -11.10 -5.02 -9.72
N LEU A 27 -10.15 -5.87 -10.08
CA LEU A 27 -8.72 -5.69 -9.90
C LEU A 27 -8.05 -5.94 -11.24
N HIS A 28 -7.43 -4.92 -11.80
CA HIS A 28 -6.71 -4.99 -13.07
C HIS A 28 -5.22 -4.76 -12.83
N VAL A 29 -4.38 -5.58 -13.44
CA VAL A 29 -2.92 -5.46 -13.40
C VAL A 29 -2.38 -5.34 -14.81
N ASN A 30 -1.42 -4.46 -14.99
CA ASN A 30 -0.63 -4.36 -16.20
C ASN A 30 0.85 -4.26 -15.83
N SER A 31 1.63 -5.25 -16.21
CA SER A 31 3.08 -5.29 -15.99
C SER A 31 3.89 -4.62 -17.10
N SER A 32 3.24 -4.04 -18.11
CA SER A 32 3.88 -3.41 -19.27
C SER A 32 4.89 -4.32 -19.99
N GLY A 33 4.70 -5.62 -19.92
CA GLY A 33 5.63 -6.61 -20.50
C GLY A 33 6.93 -6.81 -19.72
N THR A 34 7.03 -6.26 -18.50
CA THR A 34 8.25 -6.35 -17.66
C THR A 34 8.18 -7.46 -16.60
N ALA A 35 7.14 -8.31 -16.64
CA ALA A 35 6.99 -9.41 -15.69
C ALA A 35 8.19 -10.36 -15.75
N LYS A 36 8.76 -10.67 -14.59
CA LYS A 36 9.89 -11.59 -14.40
C LYS A 36 9.44 -12.99 -14.00
N VAL A 37 8.12 -13.19 -13.92
CA VAL A 37 7.48 -14.47 -13.60
C VAL A 37 6.75 -14.99 -14.84
N ALA A 38 6.63 -16.31 -14.95
CA ALA A 38 5.94 -16.96 -16.07
C ALA A 38 4.41 -16.99 -15.83
N LEU A 39 3.83 -15.82 -15.50
CA LEU A 39 2.41 -15.64 -15.21
C LEU A 39 1.86 -14.49 -16.07
N SER A 40 0.63 -14.63 -16.51
CA SER A 40 -0.10 -13.54 -17.14
C SER A 40 -0.48 -12.46 -16.13
N ASP A 41 -0.78 -11.26 -16.61
CA ASP A 41 -1.24 -10.16 -15.76
C ASP A 41 -2.52 -10.52 -14.98
N GLY A 42 -3.42 -11.33 -15.56
CA GLY A 42 -4.60 -11.83 -14.88
C GLY A 42 -4.27 -12.80 -13.73
N GLU A 43 -3.28 -13.65 -13.89
CA GLU A 43 -2.80 -14.54 -12.82
C GLU A 43 -2.08 -13.77 -11.72
N ILE A 44 -1.32 -12.74 -12.07
CA ILE A 44 -0.71 -11.81 -11.11
C ILE A 44 -1.80 -11.10 -10.31
N ALA A 45 -2.86 -10.62 -10.97
CA ALA A 45 -4.00 -9.98 -10.32
C ALA A 45 -4.69 -10.92 -9.30
N ALA A 46 -4.91 -12.18 -9.66
CA ALA A 46 -5.49 -13.18 -8.75
C ALA A 46 -4.63 -13.41 -7.51
N LYS A 47 -3.31 -13.45 -7.66
CA LYS A 47 -2.38 -13.58 -6.52
C LYS A 47 -2.36 -12.34 -5.64
N ILE A 48 -2.43 -11.15 -6.21
CA ILE A 48 -2.53 -9.89 -5.46
C ILE A 48 -3.80 -9.88 -4.60
N ASP A 49 -4.94 -10.26 -5.17
CA ASP A 49 -6.21 -10.33 -4.44
C ASP A 49 -6.16 -11.33 -3.27
N ALA A 50 -5.43 -12.43 -3.43
CA ALA A 50 -5.23 -13.42 -2.38
C ALA A 50 -4.28 -12.96 -1.25
N ILE A 51 -3.28 -12.13 -1.57
CA ILE A 51 -2.26 -11.67 -0.61
C ILE A 51 -2.76 -10.45 0.19
N PHE A 52 -3.43 -9.51 -0.46
CA PHE A 52 -3.80 -8.23 0.12
C PHE A 52 -5.29 -8.13 0.39
N ASP A 53 -5.64 -7.66 1.58
CA ASP A 53 -7.00 -7.23 1.85
C ASP A 53 -7.18 -5.79 1.34
N LEU A 54 -7.87 -5.67 0.21
CA LEU A 54 -8.03 -4.41 -0.53
C LEU A 54 -9.37 -3.71 -0.21
N ARG A 55 -10.04 -4.11 0.85
CA ARG A 55 -11.22 -3.37 1.35
C ARG A 55 -10.79 -2.01 1.88
N PRO A 56 -11.55 -0.93 1.66
CA PRO A 56 -11.18 0.42 2.11
C PRO A 56 -10.83 0.51 3.59
N ASN A 57 -11.60 -0.12 4.46
CA ASN A 57 -11.33 -0.13 5.90
C ASN A 57 -10.02 -0.88 6.25
N ALA A 58 -9.69 -1.95 5.53
CA ALA A 58 -8.44 -2.68 5.71
C ALA A 58 -7.24 -1.86 5.28
N ILE A 59 -7.35 -1.12 4.18
CA ILE A 59 -6.31 -0.18 3.70
C ILE A 59 -6.10 0.95 4.71
N GLU A 60 -7.19 1.55 5.20
CA GLU A 60 -7.14 2.61 6.21
C GLU A 60 -6.41 2.15 7.47
N LYS A 61 -6.74 0.96 7.97
CA LYS A 61 -6.11 0.38 9.17
C LYS A 61 -4.66 0.00 8.94
N ARG A 62 -4.35 -0.59 7.78
CA ARG A 62 -2.99 -1.00 7.43
C ARG A 62 -2.00 0.14 7.45
N PHE A 63 -2.41 1.31 6.98
CA PHE A 63 -1.56 2.49 6.86
C PHE A 63 -1.80 3.54 7.94
N ASP A 64 -2.66 3.28 8.93
CA ASP A 64 -3.02 4.26 9.96
C ASP A 64 -3.47 5.62 9.38
N LEU A 65 -4.27 5.59 8.30
CA LEU A 65 -4.61 6.78 7.52
C LEU A 65 -5.42 7.85 8.28
N ARG A 66 -5.94 7.54 9.46
CA ARG A 66 -6.62 8.54 10.32
C ARG A 66 -5.67 9.34 11.19
N LYS A 67 -4.38 8.99 11.23
CA LYS A 67 -3.39 9.73 11.98
C LYS A 67 -2.92 10.98 11.23
N PRO A 68 -2.34 11.99 11.91
CA PRO A 68 -1.88 13.25 11.31
C PRO A 68 -0.56 13.05 10.54
N ILE A 69 -0.61 12.38 9.39
CA ILE A 69 0.55 11.99 8.58
C ILE A 69 0.66 12.75 7.25
N TYR A 70 -0.20 13.75 7.00
CA TYR A 70 -0.35 14.35 5.67
C TYR A 70 0.38 15.69 5.49
N GLN A 71 0.87 16.31 6.54
CA GLN A 71 1.55 17.60 6.44
C GLN A 71 2.80 17.51 5.55
N GLU A 72 3.58 16.48 5.72
CA GLU A 72 4.82 16.23 4.97
C GLU A 72 4.55 15.86 3.51
N THR A 73 3.36 15.39 3.17
CA THR A 73 2.98 15.09 1.79
C THR A 73 2.69 16.33 0.95
N ALA A 74 2.48 17.48 1.59
CA ALA A 74 2.26 18.75 0.91
C ALA A 74 3.50 19.28 0.18
N SER A 75 4.70 18.81 0.59
CA SER A 75 5.96 19.17 -0.04
C SER A 75 6.52 17.96 -0.78
N TYR A 76 6.76 18.10 -2.08
CA TYR A 76 7.32 17.05 -2.96
C TYR A 76 6.47 15.77 -3.12
N GLY A 77 5.19 15.82 -2.75
CA GLY A 77 4.21 14.75 -2.99
C GLY A 77 4.26 13.56 -2.04
N HIS A 78 3.53 12.51 -2.42
CA HIS A 78 3.24 11.34 -1.58
C HIS A 78 4.22 10.19 -1.78
N PHE A 79 4.88 10.09 -2.94
CA PHE A 79 5.64 8.94 -3.38
C PHE A 79 7.13 9.22 -3.51
N GLY A 80 7.93 8.17 -3.53
CA GLY A 80 9.38 8.26 -3.64
C GLY A 80 10.06 8.73 -2.36
N ARG A 81 9.38 8.60 -1.22
CA ARG A 81 9.85 9.03 0.10
C ARG A 81 10.25 7.81 0.94
N LYS A 82 10.94 8.06 2.03
CA LYS A 82 11.26 7.01 3.01
C LYS A 82 10.24 7.03 4.14
N THR A 83 9.86 5.84 4.61
CA THR A 83 9.07 5.68 5.83
C THR A 83 9.85 6.21 7.03
N GLU A 84 9.20 7.00 7.87
CA GLU A 84 9.82 7.59 9.05
C GLU A 84 8.86 7.59 10.23
N ARG A 85 9.35 7.23 11.42
CA ARG A 85 8.59 7.36 12.66
C ARG A 85 8.88 8.69 13.32
N VAL A 86 7.85 9.45 13.61
CA VAL A 86 7.95 10.76 14.26
C VAL A 86 6.89 10.91 15.35
N VAL A 87 7.18 11.79 16.30
CA VAL A 87 6.20 12.18 17.32
C VAL A 87 5.56 13.51 16.90
N LYS A 88 4.25 13.51 16.74
CA LYS A 88 3.45 14.70 16.47
C LYS A 88 2.88 15.26 17.75
N ARG A 89 3.03 16.57 17.93
CA ARG A 89 2.46 17.33 19.05
C ARG A 89 1.48 18.34 18.51
N PHE A 90 0.27 18.35 19.04
CA PHE A 90 -0.76 19.30 18.65
C PHE A 90 -1.74 19.50 19.80
N THR A 91 -2.39 20.66 19.79
CA THR A 91 -3.45 20.97 20.77
C THR A 91 -4.80 20.59 20.18
N ASN A 92 -5.51 19.72 20.86
CA ASN A 92 -6.84 19.29 20.49
C ASN A 92 -7.88 19.98 21.40
N ARG A 93 -8.96 20.49 20.79
CA ARG A 93 -10.04 21.18 21.50
C ARG A 93 -10.69 20.36 22.63
N TYR A 94 -10.69 19.02 22.47
CA TYR A 94 -11.35 18.10 23.41
C TYR A 94 -10.40 17.44 24.41
N GLN A 95 -9.12 17.34 24.09
CA GLN A 95 -8.13 16.59 24.86
C GLN A 95 -6.94 17.44 25.32
N GLY A 96 -6.91 18.75 24.96
CA GLY A 96 -5.76 19.61 25.24
C GLY A 96 -4.54 19.25 24.38
N ASP A 97 -3.35 19.31 24.98
CA ASP A 97 -2.11 18.95 24.28
C ASP A 97 -2.02 17.44 24.11
N VAL A 98 -1.85 17.01 22.85
CA VAL A 98 -1.76 15.62 22.45
C VAL A 98 -0.39 15.35 21.83
N GLU A 99 0.23 14.27 22.28
CA GLU A 99 1.46 13.73 21.69
C GLU A 99 1.15 12.36 21.10
N MET A 100 1.49 12.13 19.84
CA MET A 100 1.19 10.90 19.12
C MET A 100 2.37 10.47 18.26
N GLU A 101 2.81 9.21 18.44
CA GLU A 101 3.75 8.59 17.51
C GLU A 101 3.02 8.16 16.24
N VAL A 102 3.54 8.57 15.09
CA VAL A 102 2.98 8.26 13.77
C VAL A 102 4.08 7.80 12.82
N THR A 103 3.71 7.01 11.83
CA THR A 103 4.59 6.61 10.74
C THR A 103 4.25 7.46 9.52
N LEU A 104 5.21 8.25 9.05
CA LEU A 104 5.09 9.03 7.82
C LEU A 104 5.32 8.12 6.60
N PHE A 105 4.62 8.40 5.51
CA PHE A 105 4.71 7.63 4.26
C PHE A 105 4.58 6.11 4.44
N PRO A 106 3.57 5.62 5.17
CA PRO A 106 3.47 4.19 5.50
C PRO A 106 3.28 3.31 4.25
N TRP A 107 2.79 3.87 3.15
CA TRP A 107 2.63 3.18 1.86
C TRP A 107 3.95 2.89 1.15
N GLU A 108 5.06 3.51 1.57
CA GLU A 108 6.40 3.21 1.07
C GLU A 108 7.06 2.01 1.78
N GLU A 109 6.43 1.48 2.83
CA GLU A 109 6.87 0.26 3.51
C GLU A 109 6.54 -0.96 2.65
N THR A 110 7.55 -1.52 2.01
CA THR A 110 7.40 -2.67 1.12
C THR A 110 7.97 -3.97 1.68
N GLU A 111 8.83 -3.90 2.69
CA GLU A 111 9.56 -5.06 3.21
C GLU A 111 8.65 -6.08 3.90
N ALA A 112 7.61 -5.62 4.59
CA ALA A 112 6.69 -6.48 5.34
C ALA A 112 6.01 -7.57 4.48
N TYR A 113 5.85 -7.33 3.18
CA TYR A 113 5.19 -8.26 2.26
C TYR A 113 6.13 -8.96 1.29
N GLN A 114 7.41 -8.61 1.24
CA GLN A 114 8.35 -9.17 0.26
C GLN A 114 8.43 -10.68 0.34
N GLU A 115 8.60 -11.24 1.53
CA GLU A 115 8.68 -12.69 1.73
C GLU A 115 7.39 -13.41 1.31
N THR A 116 6.24 -12.85 1.65
CA THR A 116 4.94 -13.41 1.27
C THR A 116 4.76 -13.40 -0.24
N ILE A 117 5.13 -12.31 -0.89
CA ILE A 117 5.05 -12.15 -2.34
C ILE A 117 6.03 -13.11 -3.03
N LYS A 118 7.28 -13.17 -2.59
CA LYS A 118 8.27 -14.07 -3.15
C LYS A 118 7.82 -15.53 -3.08
N LYS A 119 7.28 -15.95 -1.95
CA LYS A 119 6.71 -17.30 -1.79
C LYS A 119 5.53 -17.55 -2.74
N ALA A 120 4.61 -16.61 -2.83
CA ALA A 120 3.42 -16.74 -3.67
C ALA A 120 3.76 -16.78 -5.18
N PHE A 121 4.82 -16.09 -5.60
CA PHE A 121 5.28 -16.04 -6.99
C PHE A 121 6.47 -16.96 -7.29
N CYS A 122 6.90 -17.78 -6.35
CA CYS A 122 8.05 -18.70 -6.48
C CYS A 122 9.35 -17.98 -6.93
N ILE A 123 9.61 -16.80 -6.36
CA ILE A 123 10.83 -16.02 -6.59
C ILE A 123 11.79 -16.23 -5.42
N SER A 124 13.04 -16.43 -5.73
CA SER A 124 14.11 -16.57 -4.73
C SER A 124 14.68 -15.22 -4.30
#